data_9ee1e3c96c3f7d229ee26a0d44b8ce68
#
_entry.id   9ee1e3c96c3f7d229ee26a0d44b8ce68
#
_cell.length_a   1.000
_cell.length_b   1.000
_cell.length_c   1.000
_cell.angle_alpha   90.00
_cell.angle_beta   90.00
_cell.angle_gamma   90.00
#
_symmetry.space_group_name_H-M   'P 1'
#
loop_
_entity.id
_entity.type
_entity.pdbx_description
1 polymer ?
#
loop_
_entity_poly.entity_id
_entity_poly.type
_entity_poly.pdbx_seq_one_letter_code
_entity_poly.pdbx_strand_id
1 'polypeptide(L)'
;MAGLLVAPAQAAETTASDPAATASSSGGDCKEKKTVGNARNRGDIFHSHAKTADWDHDHVGMYYTTKTIVEAPGAGSKSKAVTASTLKKCGPIVKMYVKAKQSSRDKAADYAYKHFRGKSYDLNFAGNKASSNDYLNCSELVWKAYKYAVDIELDKNGGPGVYPDDIRDDGSTVTYQTIR
;
A
#
# COMPACT_ATOMS: atom_id res chain seq x y z
N MET A 1 -25.43 58.41 -30.81
CA MET A 1 -24.45 57.33 -30.78
C MET A 1 -24.39 56.77 -29.39
N ALA A 2 -25.04 55.63 -29.18
CA ALA A 2 -25.11 54.99 -27.85
C ALA A 2 -24.10 53.84 -27.86
N GLY A 3 -23.07 53.97 -27.01
CA GLY A 3 -22.08 52.92 -26.82
C GLY A 3 -22.57 51.86 -25.84
N LEU A 4 -22.72 50.60 -26.29
CA LEU A 4 -22.98 49.45 -25.44
C LEU A 4 -21.68 49.04 -24.75
N LEU A 5 -21.65 49.13 -23.44
CA LEU A 5 -20.62 48.51 -22.60
C LEU A 5 -21.01 47.05 -22.37
N VAL A 6 -20.21 46.13 -22.94
CA VAL A 6 -20.29 44.70 -22.66
C VAL A 6 -19.40 44.42 -21.45
N ALA A 7 -19.98 43.98 -20.36
CA ALA A 7 -19.27 43.49 -19.20
C ALA A 7 -18.75 42.05 -19.43
N PRO A 8 -17.53 41.70 -19.01
CA PRO A 8 -17.04 40.31 -19.11
C PRO A 8 -17.75 39.45 -18.07
N ALA A 9 -18.23 38.29 -18.54
CA ALA A 9 -18.76 37.25 -17.67
C ALA A 9 -17.60 36.62 -16.89
N GLN A 10 -17.66 36.73 -15.57
CA GLN A 10 -16.79 35.96 -14.66
C GLN A 10 -17.26 34.51 -14.65
N ALA A 11 -16.41 33.61 -15.13
CA ALA A 11 -16.58 32.18 -14.92
C ALA A 11 -16.37 31.89 -13.43
N ALA A 12 -17.40 31.38 -12.77
CA ALA A 12 -17.30 30.85 -11.42
C ALA A 12 -16.50 29.55 -11.47
N GLU A 13 -15.30 29.59 -10.93
CA GLU A 13 -14.55 28.36 -10.63
C GLU A 13 -15.27 27.65 -9.47
N THR A 14 -15.96 26.57 -9.83
CA THR A 14 -16.44 25.60 -8.83
C THR A 14 -15.24 24.78 -8.37
N THR A 15 -14.68 25.15 -7.24
CA THR A 15 -13.76 24.27 -6.51
C THR A 15 -14.54 23.04 -6.07
N ALA A 16 -14.39 21.96 -6.84
CA ALA A 16 -14.77 20.64 -6.38
C ALA A 16 -13.83 20.27 -5.22
N SER A 17 -14.31 20.41 -4.00
CA SER A 17 -13.69 19.83 -2.83
C SER A 17 -13.84 18.31 -2.96
N ASP A 18 -12.74 17.63 -3.31
CA ASP A 18 -12.62 16.19 -3.16
C ASP A 18 -13.02 15.81 -1.74
N PRO A 19 -13.97 14.87 -1.56
CA PRO A 19 -14.19 14.32 -0.24
C PRO A 19 -12.92 13.55 0.13
N ALA A 20 -12.16 14.07 1.10
CA ALA A 20 -11.09 13.34 1.74
C ALA A 20 -11.65 11.96 2.08
N ALA A 21 -11.10 10.93 1.44
CA ALA A 21 -11.42 9.55 1.76
C ALA A 21 -11.10 9.39 3.25
N THR A 22 -12.15 9.34 4.07
CA THR A 22 -12.03 8.99 5.48
C THR A 22 -11.52 7.57 5.51
N ALA A 23 -10.21 7.41 5.69
CA ALA A 23 -9.62 6.15 6.06
C ALA A 23 -10.33 5.71 7.34
N SER A 24 -11.23 4.74 7.23
CA SER A 24 -11.89 4.13 8.37
C SER A 24 -10.84 3.28 9.08
N SER A 25 -10.00 3.93 9.88
CA SER A 25 -9.07 3.27 10.77
C SER A 25 -9.85 2.82 12.00
N SER A 26 -10.33 1.61 12.00
CA SER A 26 -10.64 0.92 13.25
C SER A 26 -9.31 0.47 13.90
N GLY A 27 -8.45 1.44 14.21
CA GLY A 27 -7.19 1.23 14.88
C GLY A 27 -7.44 0.90 16.35
N GLY A 28 -7.58 -0.39 16.65
CA GLY A 28 -7.51 -0.87 18.03
C GLY A 28 -6.06 -0.77 18.54
N ASP A 29 -5.89 -0.46 19.83
CA ASP A 29 -4.58 -0.57 20.50
C ASP A 29 -3.90 -1.88 20.13
N CYS A 30 -2.61 -1.81 19.72
CA CYS A 30 -1.81 -3.00 19.45
C CYS A 30 -1.51 -3.74 20.77
N LYS A 31 -2.51 -4.37 21.34
CA LYS A 31 -2.42 -5.09 22.62
C LYS A 31 -1.53 -6.32 22.51
N GLU A 32 -1.48 -6.94 21.33
CA GLU A 32 -0.70 -8.14 21.10
C GLU A 32 -0.14 -8.20 19.69
N LYS A 33 1.16 -8.45 19.58
CA LYS A 33 1.83 -8.70 18.31
C LYS A 33 1.80 -10.20 17.98
N LYS A 34 1.31 -10.52 16.80
CA LYS A 34 1.29 -11.88 16.24
C LYS A 34 2.42 -12.08 15.25
N THR A 35 2.92 -13.29 15.12
CA THR A 35 3.88 -13.65 14.10
C THR A 35 3.19 -13.70 12.73
N VAL A 36 3.74 -13.01 11.73
CA VAL A 36 3.20 -13.01 10.37
C VAL A 36 3.26 -14.43 9.78
N GLY A 37 4.38 -15.14 9.97
CA GLY A 37 4.54 -16.52 9.53
C GLY A 37 4.63 -16.68 8.01
N ASN A 38 4.85 -17.92 7.56
CA ASN A 38 5.10 -18.24 6.17
C ASN A 38 3.87 -18.06 5.27
N ALA A 39 4.09 -17.67 4.01
CA ALA A 39 3.06 -17.61 2.98
C ALA A 39 2.83 -18.98 2.31
N ARG A 40 1.77 -19.06 1.51
CA ARG A 40 1.53 -20.19 0.58
C ARG A 40 2.45 -20.12 -0.63
N ASN A 41 2.60 -18.92 -1.21
CA ASN A 41 3.36 -18.73 -2.44
C ASN A 41 4.17 -17.43 -2.41
N ARG A 42 5.10 -17.32 -3.36
CA ARG A 42 5.78 -16.07 -3.67
C ARG A 42 4.77 -15.05 -4.22
N GLY A 43 4.99 -13.77 -3.93
CA GLY A 43 4.10 -12.70 -4.33
C GLY A 43 2.85 -12.57 -3.45
N ASP A 44 2.62 -13.46 -2.48
CA ASP A 44 1.56 -13.25 -1.50
C ASP A 44 1.82 -11.97 -0.71
N ILE A 45 0.78 -11.42 -0.14
CA ILE A 45 0.79 -10.16 0.60
C ILE A 45 0.28 -10.43 2.01
N PHE A 46 0.83 -9.77 3.02
CA PHE A 46 0.18 -9.67 4.33
C PHE A 46 -0.30 -8.24 4.56
N HIS A 47 -1.40 -8.11 5.28
CA HIS A 47 -1.94 -6.87 5.81
C HIS A 47 -2.07 -7.00 7.32
N SER A 48 -1.82 -5.94 8.06
CA SER A 48 -1.92 -5.90 9.52
C SER A 48 -2.21 -4.50 9.99
N HIS A 49 -2.74 -4.36 11.19
CA HIS A 49 -2.76 -3.06 11.84
C HIS A 49 -1.35 -2.59 12.19
N ALA A 50 -1.15 -1.28 12.18
CA ALA A 50 0.06 -0.62 12.64
C ALA A 50 -0.30 0.65 13.41
N LYS A 51 0.57 1.03 14.33
CA LYS A 51 0.46 2.28 15.09
C LYS A 51 1.83 2.94 15.14
N THR A 52 1.88 4.22 14.83
CA THR A 52 3.10 5.03 14.95
C THR A 52 2.74 6.25 15.81
N ALA A 53 3.23 6.28 17.04
CA ALA A 53 2.84 7.27 18.04
C ALA A 53 1.30 7.31 18.22
N ASP A 54 0.66 8.44 17.98
CA ASP A 54 -0.79 8.60 18.10
C ASP A 54 -1.56 8.40 16.78
N TRP A 55 -0.86 7.98 15.71
CA TRP A 55 -1.47 7.74 14.42
C TRP A 55 -1.67 6.25 14.17
N ASP A 56 -2.94 5.85 14.14
CA ASP A 56 -3.35 4.50 13.74
C ASP A 56 -3.37 4.41 12.22
N HIS A 57 -2.71 3.40 11.68
CA HIS A 57 -2.66 3.12 10.27
C HIS A 57 -2.54 1.61 10.04
N ASP A 58 -2.75 1.17 8.82
CA ASP A 58 -2.51 -0.21 8.44
C ASP A 58 -1.15 -0.38 7.77
N HIS A 59 -0.71 -1.61 7.65
CA HIS A 59 0.57 -1.97 7.09
C HIS A 59 0.46 -3.19 6.18
N VAL A 60 1.21 -3.17 5.09
CA VAL A 60 1.32 -4.30 4.16
C VAL A 60 2.78 -4.62 3.86
N GLY A 61 3.02 -5.86 3.46
CA GLY A 61 4.31 -6.29 2.92
C GLY A 61 4.13 -7.48 2.00
N MET A 62 5.12 -7.71 1.15
CA MET A 62 5.08 -8.73 0.11
C MET A 62 6.05 -9.86 0.39
N TYR A 63 5.63 -11.09 0.14
CA TYR A 63 6.48 -12.26 0.23
C TYR A 63 7.36 -12.43 -1.01
N TYR A 64 8.66 -12.23 -0.85
CA TYR A 64 9.68 -12.56 -1.88
C TYR A 64 9.81 -14.08 -2.06
N THR A 65 9.91 -14.79 -0.96
CA THR A 65 9.76 -16.25 -0.91
C THR A 65 8.65 -16.57 0.09
N THR A 66 8.25 -17.84 0.21
CA THR A 66 7.27 -18.21 1.26
C THR A 66 7.75 -17.90 2.69
N LYS A 67 9.06 -17.67 2.89
CA LYS A 67 9.69 -17.44 4.20
C LYS A 67 10.33 -16.06 4.36
N THR A 68 10.42 -15.27 3.28
CA THR A 68 11.08 -13.96 3.28
C THR A 68 10.10 -12.90 2.80
N ILE A 69 9.95 -11.82 3.57
CA ILE A 69 9.08 -10.68 3.28
C ILE A 69 9.95 -9.49 2.90
N VAL A 70 9.53 -8.71 1.90
CA VAL A 70 10.02 -7.35 1.64
C VAL A 70 8.98 -6.36 2.14
N GLU A 71 9.40 -5.41 2.95
CA GLU A 71 8.55 -4.38 3.53
C GLU A 71 9.27 -3.04 3.68
N ALA A 72 8.51 -1.93 3.69
CA ALA A 72 8.93 -0.62 4.16
C ALA A 72 8.33 -0.42 5.56
N PRO A 73 9.10 -0.61 6.63
CA PRO A 73 8.53 -0.82 7.98
C PRO A 73 7.99 0.43 8.65
N GLY A 74 8.40 1.63 8.20
CA GLY A 74 7.95 2.90 8.75
C GLY A 74 9.02 3.98 8.74
N ALA A 75 8.64 5.19 9.17
CA ALA A 75 9.52 6.35 9.25
C ALA A 75 10.81 6.05 10.03
N GLY A 76 11.93 6.62 9.57
CA GLY A 76 13.24 6.40 10.15
C GLY A 76 13.91 5.06 9.80
N SER A 77 13.21 4.20 9.06
CA SER A 77 13.73 2.90 8.63
C SER A 77 13.79 2.81 7.10
N LYS A 78 14.74 2.02 6.61
CA LYS A 78 14.78 1.67 5.18
C LYS A 78 13.98 0.40 4.92
N SER A 79 13.42 0.30 3.70
CA SER A 79 12.80 -0.92 3.21
C SER A 79 13.82 -2.08 3.21
N LYS A 80 13.36 -3.26 3.59
CA LYS A 80 14.25 -4.41 3.85
C LYS A 80 13.58 -5.75 3.61
N ALA A 81 14.39 -6.78 3.49
CA ALA A 81 13.95 -8.16 3.55
C ALA A 81 14.05 -8.68 4.99
N VAL A 82 13.04 -9.38 5.46
CA VAL A 82 12.96 -9.95 6.81
C VAL A 82 12.41 -11.37 6.77
N THR A 83 12.74 -12.17 7.79
CA THR A 83 12.24 -13.53 7.92
C THR A 83 10.79 -13.52 8.44
N ALA A 84 9.88 -14.16 7.70
CA ALA A 84 8.45 -14.16 8.00
C ALA A 84 8.11 -14.81 9.35
N SER A 85 8.83 -15.87 9.76
CA SER A 85 8.60 -16.58 11.02
C SER A 85 9.02 -15.80 12.27
N THR A 86 9.82 -14.74 12.11
CA THR A 86 10.24 -13.86 13.21
C THR A 86 9.60 -12.49 13.18
N LEU A 87 9.00 -12.11 12.04
CA LEU A 87 8.31 -10.82 11.91
C LEU A 87 7.02 -10.82 12.72
N LYS A 88 6.92 -9.86 13.64
CA LYS A 88 5.72 -9.65 14.47
C LYS A 88 5.04 -8.35 14.09
N LYS A 89 3.73 -8.40 13.89
CA LYS A 89 2.86 -7.25 13.58
C LYS A 89 1.61 -7.27 14.47
N CYS A 90 0.93 -6.14 14.56
CA CYS A 90 -0.34 -6.05 15.28
C CYS A 90 -1.40 -6.89 14.57
N GLY A 91 -2.16 -7.67 15.33
CA GLY A 91 -3.29 -8.43 14.79
C GLY A 91 -4.54 -7.56 14.58
N PRO A 92 -5.51 -8.02 13.78
CA PRO A 92 -5.44 -9.23 12.98
C PRO A 92 -4.46 -9.11 11.81
N ILE A 93 -3.80 -10.22 11.45
CA ILE A 93 -2.95 -10.31 10.27
C ILE A 93 -3.71 -11.06 9.20
N VAL A 94 -3.93 -10.41 8.07
CA VAL A 94 -4.61 -10.99 6.89
C VAL A 94 -3.56 -11.36 5.86
N LYS A 95 -3.58 -12.61 5.36
CA LYS A 95 -2.74 -13.05 4.27
C LYS A 95 -3.57 -13.25 3.00
N MET A 96 -3.03 -12.75 1.90
CA MET A 96 -3.73 -12.65 0.62
C MET A 96 -2.84 -13.07 -0.53
N TYR A 97 -3.46 -13.48 -1.63
CA TYR A 97 -2.78 -13.61 -2.92
C TYR A 97 -3.49 -12.74 -3.96
N VAL A 98 -2.74 -12.38 -5.01
CA VAL A 98 -3.30 -11.66 -6.17
C VAL A 98 -3.79 -12.67 -7.20
N LYS A 99 -5.00 -12.44 -7.76
CA LYS A 99 -5.63 -13.27 -8.82
C LYS A 99 -4.85 -13.13 -10.13
N ALA A 100 -3.68 -13.72 -10.18
CA ALA A 100 -2.80 -13.74 -11.33
C ALA A 100 -2.08 -15.08 -11.41
N LYS A 101 -1.51 -15.39 -12.57
CA LYS A 101 -0.64 -16.56 -12.74
C LYS A 101 0.50 -16.49 -11.74
N GLN A 102 0.93 -17.65 -11.22
CA GLN A 102 2.05 -17.70 -10.28
C GLN A 102 3.30 -17.01 -10.84
N SER A 103 3.59 -17.20 -12.13
CA SER A 103 4.73 -16.54 -12.80
C SER A 103 4.67 -15.01 -12.78
N SER A 104 3.47 -14.41 -12.80
CA SER A 104 3.30 -12.96 -12.64
C SER A 104 3.56 -12.53 -11.19
N ARG A 105 3.05 -13.29 -10.22
CA ARG A 105 3.31 -13.04 -8.80
C ARG A 105 4.79 -13.18 -8.46
N ASP A 106 5.49 -14.16 -9.07
CA ASP A 106 6.93 -14.34 -8.92
C ASP A 106 7.72 -13.14 -9.45
N LYS A 107 7.33 -12.60 -10.62
CA LYS A 107 7.96 -11.39 -11.19
C LYS A 107 7.78 -10.17 -10.29
N ALA A 108 6.58 -9.96 -9.74
CA ALA A 108 6.34 -8.87 -8.81
C ALA A 108 7.19 -9.02 -7.53
N ALA A 109 7.28 -10.22 -6.98
CA ALA A 109 8.13 -10.52 -5.83
C ALA A 109 9.62 -10.28 -6.10
N ASP A 110 10.11 -10.69 -7.28
CA ASP A 110 11.49 -10.44 -7.71
C ASP A 110 11.75 -8.94 -7.89
N TYR A 111 10.77 -8.21 -8.44
CA TYR A 111 10.88 -6.77 -8.63
C TYR A 111 11.01 -6.05 -7.28
N ALA A 112 10.13 -6.35 -6.32
CA ALA A 112 10.20 -5.78 -4.98
C ALA A 112 11.56 -6.05 -4.32
N TYR A 113 12.04 -7.28 -4.39
CA TYR A 113 13.30 -7.69 -3.77
C TYR A 113 14.53 -7.00 -4.40
N LYS A 114 14.56 -6.87 -5.73
CA LYS A 114 15.69 -6.30 -6.47
C LYS A 114 15.73 -4.77 -6.42
N HIS A 115 14.57 -4.12 -6.51
CA HIS A 115 14.50 -2.67 -6.74
C HIS A 115 14.06 -1.86 -5.53
N PHE A 116 13.36 -2.47 -4.56
CA PHE A 116 12.72 -1.74 -3.47
C PHE A 116 13.29 -2.01 -2.09
N ARG A 117 14.43 -2.68 -1.96
CA ARG A 117 15.18 -2.76 -0.71
C ARG A 117 16.13 -1.59 -0.56
N GLY A 118 16.36 -1.14 0.68
CA GLY A 118 17.28 -0.06 1.02
C GLY A 118 16.75 1.35 0.74
N LYS A 119 15.46 1.48 0.37
CA LYS A 119 14.82 2.77 0.10
C LYS A 119 14.38 3.45 1.39
N SER A 120 14.43 4.78 1.42
CA SER A 120 13.94 5.56 2.55
C SER A 120 12.41 5.49 2.63
N TYR A 121 11.84 5.77 3.81
CA TYR A 121 10.39 5.74 3.98
C TYR A 121 9.74 7.02 3.44
N ASP A 122 8.66 6.87 2.67
CA ASP A 122 7.81 7.97 2.22
C ASP A 122 6.65 8.16 3.18
N LEU A 123 6.45 9.38 3.67
CA LEU A 123 5.32 9.76 4.51
C LEU A 123 4.11 10.24 3.70
N ASN A 124 4.28 10.49 2.41
CA ASN A 124 3.20 10.95 1.54
C ASN A 124 2.40 9.77 1.00
N PHE A 125 1.29 9.42 1.67
CA PHE A 125 0.37 8.41 1.18
C PHE A 125 -0.58 8.93 0.11
N ALA A 126 -0.91 10.23 0.12
CA ALA A 126 -1.95 10.80 -0.73
C ALA A 126 -1.55 10.91 -2.22
N GLY A 127 -0.25 10.94 -2.52
CA GLY A 127 0.28 11.08 -3.89
C GLY A 127 1.41 10.11 -4.19
N ASN A 128 1.52 9.01 -3.46
CA ASN A 128 2.67 8.12 -3.49
C ASN A 128 2.85 7.34 -4.80
N LYS A 129 1.81 7.18 -5.62
CA LYS A 129 1.93 6.52 -6.93
C LYS A 129 2.90 7.24 -7.89
N ALA A 130 2.96 8.57 -7.80
CA ALA A 130 3.84 9.41 -8.63
C ALA A 130 5.20 9.69 -7.98
N SER A 131 5.46 9.21 -6.76
CA SER A 131 6.70 9.45 -6.04
C SER A 131 7.91 8.75 -6.68
N SER A 132 9.11 9.26 -6.38
CA SER A 132 10.37 8.60 -6.75
C SER A 132 10.50 7.23 -6.09
N ASN A 133 11.13 6.28 -6.79
CA ASN A 133 11.42 4.96 -6.23
C ASN A 133 12.52 4.95 -5.16
N ASP A 134 13.10 6.11 -4.81
CA ASP A 134 14.07 6.25 -3.73
C ASP A 134 13.43 6.38 -2.34
N TYR A 135 12.14 6.69 -2.33
CA TYR A 135 11.28 6.77 -1.15
C TYR A 135 10.06 5.89 -1.37
N LEU A 136 9.73 5.03 -0.42
CA LEU A 136 8.60 4.09 -0.53
C LEU A 136 7.94 3.91 0.84
N ASN A 137 6.63 4.04 0.90
CA ASN A 137 5.87 3.48 2.02
C ASN A 137 5.47 2.02 1.76
N CYS A 138 4.78 1.42 2.71
CA CYS A 138 4.47 0.00 2.67
C CYS A 138 3.53 -0.39 1.51
N SER A 139 2.46 0.39 1.29
CA SER A 139 1.50 0.14 0.23
C SER A 139 2.06 0.46 -1.15
N GLU A 140 2.80 1.56 -1.26
CA GLU A 140 3.49 1.93 -2.49
C GLU A 140 4.47 0.86 -2.96
N LEU A 141 5.24 0.27 -2.04
CA LEU A 141 6.17 -0.82 -2.35
C LEU A 141 5.44 -2.00 -3.00
N VAL A 142 4.34 -2.44 -2.43
CA VAL A 142 3.56 -3.57 -2.93
C VAL A 142 2.88 -3.21 -4.25
N TRP A 143 2.24 -2.06 -4.32
CA TRP A 143 1.55 -1.58 -5.51
C TRP A 143 2.52 -1.43 -6.70
N LYS A 144 3.63 -0.71 -6.52
CA LYS A 144 4.65 -0.52 -7.58
C LYS A 144 5.26 -1.83 -8.03
N ALA A 145 5.46 -2.80 -7.13
CA ALA A 145 5.99 -4.10 -7.49
C ALA A 145 5.09 -4.83 -8.48
N TYR A 146 3.79 -4.85 -8.23
CA TYR A 146 2.83 -5.45 -9.15
C TYR A 146 2.62 -4.62 -10.41
N LYS A 147 2.50 -3.30 -10.27
CA LYS A 147 2.27 -2.39 -11.39
C LYS A 147 3.42 -2.41 -12.39
N TYR A 148 4.66 -2.30 -11.91
CA TYR A 148 5.83 -2.16 -12.79
C TYR A 148 6.32 -3.51 -13.34
N ALA A 149 6.17 -4.60 -12.60
CA ALA A 149 6.63 -5.90 -13.08
C ALA A 149 5.66 -6.57 -14.07
N VAL A 150 4.35 -6.36 -13.91
CA VAL A 150 3.33 -7.16 -14.61
C VAL A 150 2.05 -6.39 -14.95
N ASP A 151 2.05 -5.07 -14.77
CA ASP A 151 0.94 -4.14 -15.05
C ASP A 151 -0.39 -4.55 -14.37
N ILE A 152 -0.30 -5.02 -13.12
CA ILE A 152 -1.48 -5.32 -12.29
C ILE A 152 -1.71 -4.15 -11.34
N GLU A 153 -2.92 -3.56 -11.43
CA GLU A 153 -3.40 -2.52 -10.52
C GLU A 153 -3.95 -3.16 -9.24
N LEU A 154 -3.51 -2.66 -8.09
CA LEU A 154 -3.95 -3.13 -6.76
C LEU A 154 -4.49 -1.98 -5.91
N ASP A 155 -5.08 -0.99 -6.54
CA ASP A 155 -5.70 0.14 -5.86
C ASP A 155 -7.19 0.13 -6.10
N LYS A 156 -7.97 -0.21 -5.10
CA LYS A 156 -9.43 -0.31 -5.13
C LYS A 156 -10.12 0.96 -5.63
N ASN A 157 -9.61 2.13 -5.26
CA ASN A 157 -10.26 3.41 -5.53
C ASN A 157 -9.68 4.18 -6.72
N GLY A 158 -8.50 3.79 -7.24
CA GLY A 158 -7.87 4.38 -8.43
C GLY A 158 -7.31 5.79 -8.23
N GLY A 159 -7.21 6.28 -7.00
CA GLY A 159 -6.75 7.62 -6.66
C GLY A 159 -5.25 7.86 -6.92
N PRO A 160 -4.74 9.08 -6.64
CA PRO A 160 -3.31 9.40 -6.80
C PRO A 160 -2.43 8.74 -5.75
N GLY A 161 -3.00 8.28 -4.64
CA GLY A 161 -2.34 7.54 -3.57
C GLY A 161 -2.88 6.14 -3.43
N VAL A 162 -2.07 5.22 -2.92
CA VAL A 162 -2.48 3.86 -2.56
C VAL A 162 -2.23 3.62 -1.08
N TYR A 163 -3.24 3.12 -0.39
CA TYR A 163 -3.20 2.80 1.03
C TYR A 163 -3.20 1.27 1.25
N PRO A 164 -2.78 0.78 2.42
CA PRO A 164 -2.81 -0.65 2.73
C PRO A 164 -4.18 -1.30 2.53
N ASP A 165 -5.25 -0.59 2.92
CA ASP A 165 -6.63 -1.04 2.77
C ASP A 165 -7.07 -1.12 1.31
N ASP A 166 -6.60 -0.21 0.45
CA ASP A 166 -6.89 -0.26 -0.98
C ASP A 166 -6.38 -1.57 -1.59
N ILE A 167 -5.17 -2.00 -1.20
CA ILE A 167 -4.60 -3.27 -1.65
C ILE A 167 -5.39 -4.47 -1.09
N ARG A 168 -5.75 -4.42 0.21
CA ARG A 168 -6.53 -5.51 0.84
C ARG A 168 -7.88 -5.69 0.19
N ASP A 169 -8.56 -4.59 -0.10
CA ASP A 169 -9.94 -4.56 -0.57
C ASP A 169 -10.07 -4.49 -2.10
N ASP A 170 -8.94 -4.51 -2.81
CA ASP A 170 -8.93 -4.57 -4.27
C ASP A 170 -9.55 -5.85 -4.79
N GLY A 171 -10.30 -5.74 -5.89
CA GLY A 171 -10.98 -6.87 -6.52
C GLY A 171 -10.06 -7.99 -7.01
N SER A 172 -8.76 -7.70 -7.17
CA SER A 172 -7.74 -8.67 -7.58
C SER A 172 -7.08 -9.39 -6.41
N THR A 173 -7.31 -8.99 -5.15
CA THR A 173 -6.77 -9.66 -3.97
C THR A 173 -7.78 -10.64 -3.35
N VAL A 174 -7.26 -11.74 -2.82
CA VAL A 174 -8.07 -12.78 -2.16
C VAL A 174 -7.43 -13.19 -0.85
N THR A 175 -8.16 -12.98 0.23
CA THR A 175 -7.76 -13.46 1.57
C THR A 175 -7.83 -14.97 1.64
N TYR A 176 -6.77 -15.60 2.16
CA TYR A 176 -6.75 -17.05 2.41
C TYR A 176 -6.48 -17.43 3.86
N GLN A 177 -6.05 -16.50 4.69
CA GLN A 177 -5.80 -16.73 6.11
C GLN A 177 -5.95 -15.42 6.90
N THR A 178 -6.54 -15.52 8.09
CA THR A 178 -6.55 -14.45 9.09
C THR A 178 -6.02 -15.01 10.41
N ILE A 179 -5.00 -14.35 10.98
CA ILE A 179 -4.40 -14.67 12.29
C ILE A 179 -4.96 -13.63 13.27
N ARG A 180 -5.82 -14.09 14.18
CA ARG A 180 -6.46 -13.26 15.22
C ARG A 180 -5.72 -13.36 16.54
#